data_993904ffbf2d9f5187abf80ab1439948
#
_entry.id   993904ffbf2d9f5187abf80ab1439948
#
_cell.length_a   1.000
_cell.length_b   1.000
_cell.length_c   1.000
_cell.angle_alpha   90.00
_cell.angle_beta   90.00
_cell.angle_gamma   90.00
#
_symmetry.space_group_name_H-M   'P 1'
#
loop_
_entity.id
_entity.type
_entity.pdbx_description
1 polymer ?
#
loop_
_entity_poly.entity_id
_entity_poly.type
_entity_poly.pdbx_seq_one_letter_code
_entity_poly.pdbx_strand_id
1 'polypeptide(L)'
;MTTTQQQVTPLTLTQISLHQFTIDLDKPLPVGKQRIEQRLGLVLSAIASNSTTQQQASVEISPLSGLDNQGQPLAGFSHETLVEVSEQLIAMLPQLQQQSIDQLLDFAESSKQPSLSFGLSQLHAKLVGKFDGHAITPRTIPLIYRHNDKPLSAVSERVASLASHVYAVKVKVAQDSLEDEIKLIHQILAIRPDLKLRLDANRGFSLEQAIEFAACLPLASIEYIEEPCQNPDDNQAFYQAIEMPWALDESLNSSDYQFEMQAGLTALIIKPMLVGSIEKLQQLIGTASEHGVRCILSSSLETSLGIDALTRLATIITPDEIPGVDTLAAFSQDLVVSFAKPTCLQLDDLTLLASTNCNQ
;
A
#
# COMPACT_ATOMS: atom_id res chain seq x y z
N MET A 1 19.81 28.58 -36.37
CA MET A 1 18.99 27.38 -36.49
C MET A 1 17.98 27.43 -35.34
N THR A 2 16.76 27.82 -35.65
CA THR A 2 15.67 27.94 -34.67
C THR A 2 15.11 26.54 -34.46
N THR A 3 15.38 25.99 -33.31
CA THR A 3 14.77 24.72 -32.84
C THR A 3 13.28 24.99 -32.61
N THR A 4 12.47 24.57 -33.55
CA THR A 4 11.01 24.54 -33.39
C THR A 4 10.70 23.55 -32.27
N GLN A 5 10.37 24.04 -31.09
CA GLN A 5 9.71 23.21 -30.07
C GLN A 5 8.39 22.71 -30.70
N GLN A 6 8.33 21.42 -31.03
CA GLN A 6 7.06 20.79 -31.35
C GLN A 6 6.16 20.95 -30.12
N GLN A 7 5.11 21.75 -30.22
CA GLN A 7 4.03 21.79 -29.24
C GLN A 7 3.41 20.38 -29.23
N VAL A 8 3.70 19.63 -28.18
CA VAL A 8 3.04 18.34 -27.97
C VAL A 8 1.58 18.65 -27.65
N THR A 9 0.69 18.28 -28.55
CA THR A 9 -0.76 18.42 -28.35
C THR A 9 -1.15 17.58 -27.11
N PRO A 10 -1.85 18.16 -26.12
CA PRO A 10 -2.22 17.41 -24.93
C PRO A 10 -3.12 16.23 -25.28
N LEU A 11 -3.01 15.14 -24.51
CA LEU A 11 -3.90 13.99 -24.63
C LEU A 11 -5.29 14.34 -24.12
N THR A 12 -6.30 13.90 -24.84
CA THR A 12 -7.73 14.08 -24.51
C THR A 12 -8.34 12.72 -24.16
N LEU A 13 -9.10 12.65 -23.07
CA LEU A 13 -9.82 11.45 -22.65
C LEU A 13 -10.96 11.14 -23.63
N THR A 14 -10.83 10.06 -24.41
CA THR A 14 -11.79 9.69 -25.46
C THR A 14 -12.76 8.60 -24.99
N GLN A 15 -12.31 7.73 -24.11
CA GLN A 15 -13.13 6.69 -23.51
C GLN A 15 -12.72 6.48 -22.06
N ILE A 16 -13.71 6.33 -21.18
CA ILE A 16 -13.48 6.03 -19.77
C ILE A 16 -14.50 4.97 -19.37
N SER A 17 -14.08 3.97 -18.60
CA SER A 17 -14.97 2.95 -18.06
C SER A 17 -14.60 2.65 -16.60
N LEU A 18 -15.63 2.45 -15.80
CA LEU A 18 -15.53 2.10 -14.39
C LEU A 18 -16.12 0.70 -14.19
N HIS A 19 -15.31 -0.19 -13.63
CA HIS A 19 -15.69 -1.56 -13.34
C HIS A 19 -15.52 -1.86 -11.86
N GLN A 20 -16.33 -2.75 -11.33
CA GLN A 20 -16.20 -3.29 -9.98
C GLN A 20 -15.67 -4.72 -10.05
N PHE A 21 -14.72 -5.03 -9.17
CA PHE A 21 -14.24 -6.38 -8.96
C PHE A 21 -14.57 -6.88 -7.56
N THR A 22 -14.67 -8.20 -7.44
CA THR A 22 -14.68 -8.94 -6.18
C THR A 22 -13.76 -10.15 -6.36
N ILE A 23 -12.76 -10.29 -5.50
CA ILE A 23 -11.80 -11.40 -5.53
C ILE A 23 -11.80 -12.06 -4.17
N ASP A 24 -12.00 -13.37 -4.15
CA ASP A 24 -11.88 -14.19 -2.95
C ASP A 24 -10.43 -14.26 -2.48
N LEU A 25 -10.24 -14.32 -1.18
CA LEU A 25 -8.95 -14.61 -0.58
C LEU A 25 -8.82 -16.13 -0.37
N ASP A 26 -7.62 -16.67 -0.56
CA ASP A 26 -7.35 -18.10 -0.35
C ASP A 26 -7.64 -18.56 1.08
N LYS A 27 -7.57 -17.63 2.03
CA LYS A 27 -7.92 -17.80 3.45
C LYS A 27 -8.35 -16.47 4.03
N PRO A 28 -9.19 -16.48 5.10
CA PRO A 28 -9.52 -15.26 5.82
C PRO A 28 -8.26 -14.53 6.29
N LEU A 29 -8.08 -13.29 5.83
CA LEU A 29 -6.91 -12.47 6.13
C LEU A 29 -7.17 -11.54 7.31
N PRO A 30 -6.28 -11.48 8.31
CA PRO A 30 -6.41 -10.53 9.39
C PRO A 30 -6.14 -9.10 8.89
N VAL A 31 -7.05 -8.19 9.23
CA VAL A 31 -6.99 -6.76 8.95
C VAL A 31 -7.24 -6.05 10.28
N GLY A 32 -6.17 -5.64 10.95
CA GLY A 32 -6.24 -5.25 12.36
C GLY A 32 -6.74 -6.40 13.24
N LYS A 33 -7.80 -6.15 14.00
CA LYS A 33 -8.45 -7.17 14.85
C LYS A 33 -9.58 -7.93 14.13
N GLN A 34 -9.90 -7.57 12.90
CA GLN A 34 -10.96 -8.14 12.08
C GLN A 34 -10.38 -9.07 11.01
N ARG A 35 -11.25 -9.78 10.26
CA ARG A 35 -10.84 -10.67 9.17
C ARG A 35 -11.73 -10.46 7.96
N ILE A 36 -11.13 -10.49 6.77
CA ILE A 36 -11.85 -10.44 5.49
C ILE A 36 -11.62 -11.72 4.69
N GLU A 37 -12.60 -12.10 3.88
CA GLU A 37 -12.57 -13.28 3.00
C GLU A 37 -12.56 -12.90 1.52
N GLN A 38 -12.90 -11.64 1.23
CA GLN A 38 -12.94 -11.09 -0.13
C GLN A 38 -12.32 -9.70 -0.15
N ARG A 39 -11.79 -9.34 -1.31
CA ARG A 39 -11.37 -7.98 -1.61
C ARG A 39 -12.23 -7.39 -2.71
N LEU A 40 -12.86 -6.27 -2.41
CA LEU A 40 -13.67 -5.50 -3.34
C LEU A 40 -12.93 -4.22 -3.73
N GLY A 41 -13.17 -3.76 -4.94
CA GLY A 41 -12.61 -2.51 -5.42
C GLY A 41 -13.11 -2.16 -6.81
N LEU A 42 -12.56 -1.08 -7.36
CA LEU A 42 -12.88 -0.55 -8.66
C LEU A 42 -11.67 -0.61 -9.59
N VAL A 43 -11.92 -0.80 -10.87
CA VAL A 43 -10.95 -0.56 -11.93
C VAL A 43 -11.45 0.60 -12.77
N LEU A 44 -10.71 1.70 -12.77
CA LEU A 44 -10.92 2.83 -13.66
C LEU A 44 -9.98 2.67 -14.85
N SER A 45 -10.55 2.55 -16.05
CA SER A 45 -9.81 2.41 -17.31
C SER A 45 -10.09 3.60 -18.21
N ALA A 46 -9.07 4.12 -18.88
CA ALA A 46 -9.23 5.22 -19.83
C ALA A 46 -8.37 5.04 -21.07
N ILE A 47 -8.90 5.52 -22.19
CA ILE A 47 -8.19 5.74 -23.44
C ILE A 47 -8.10 7.25 -23.64
N ALA A 48 -6.89 7.74 -23.86
CA ALA A 48 -6.62 9.12 -24.19
C ALA A 48 -5.85 9.23 -25.51
N SER A 49 -6.19 10.19 -26.32
CA SER A 49 -5.56 10.38 -27.65
C SER A 49 -5.34 11.84 -27.99
N ASN A 50 -4.40 12.07 -28.90
CA ASN A 50 -4.24 13.32 -29.66
C ASN A 50 -4.11 12.98 -31.15
N SER A 51 -3.68 13.93 -31.96
CA SER A 51 -3.55 13.73 -33.41
C SER A 51 -2.53 12.66 -33.83
N THR A 52 -1.61 12.26 -32.95
CA THR A 52 -0.48 11.38 -33.27
C THR A 52 -0.34 10.17 -32.38
N THR A 53 -0.94 10.17 -31.21
CA THR A 53 -0.71 9.15 -30.16
C THR A 53 -2.03 8.74 -29.52
N GLN A 54 -2.14 7.47 -29.18
CA GLN A 54 -3.18 6.93 -28.33
C GLN A 54 -2.54 6.18 -27.17
N GLN A 55 -3.03 6.44 -25.96
CA GLN A 55 -2.60 5.78 -24.73
C GLN A 55 -3.80 5.16 -24.03
N GLN A 56 -3.59 4.00 -23.43
CA GLN A 56 -4.58 3.31 -22.62
C GLN A 56 -3.96 2.95 -21.27
N ALA A 57 -4.72 3.17 -20.21
CA ALA A 57 -4.29 2.81 -18.87
C ALA A 57 -5.48 2.36 -18.02
N SER A 58 -5.18 1.46 -17.06
CA SER A 58 -6.12 1.04 -16.03
C SER A 58 -5.46 1.17 -14.67
N VAL A 59 -6.25 1.56 -13.66
CA VAL A 59 -5.82 1.71 -12.28
C VAL A 59 -6.82 1.05 -11.34
N GLU A 60 -6.33 0.56 -10.23
CA GLU A 60 -7.14 0.07 -9.13
C GLU A 60 -7.46 1.21 -8.17
N ILE A 61 -8.72 1.27 -7.71
CA ILE A 61 -9.19 2.17 -6.65
C ILE A 61 -9.94 1.29 -5.66
N SER A 62 -9.30 0.97 -4.55
CA SER A 62 -9.81 -0.03 -3.63
C SER A 62 -9.60 0.40 -2.17
N PRO A 63 -10.46 1.32 -1.66
CA PRO A 63 -10.43 1.66 -0.25
C PRO A 63 -10.56 0.39 0.60
N LEU A 64 -9.80 0.30 1.68
CA LEU A 64 -9.90 -0.82 2.62
C LEU A 64 -11.05 -0.55 3.58
N SER A 65 -12.24 -0.77 3.09
CA SER A 65 -13.53 -0.57 3.75
C SER A 65 -14.48 -1.73 3.42
N GLY A 66 -15.64 -1.76 4.01
CA GLY A 66 -16.65 -2.81 3.81
C GLY A 66 -16.89 -3.60 5.08
N LEU A 67 -17.23 -4.87 4.94
CA LEU A 67 -17.58 -5.74 6.06
C LEU A 67 -16.52 -6.81 6.28
N ASP A 68 -16.32 -7.17 7.53
CA ASP A 68 -15.51 -8.33 7.90
C ASP A 68 -16.30 -9.64 7.73
N ASN A 69 -15.68 -10.78 8.03
CA ASN A 69 -16.30 -12.09 7.92
C ASN A 69 -17.40 -12.36 8.96
N GLN A 70 -17.62 -11.42 9.89
CA GLN A 70 -18.74 -11.45 10.86
C GLN A 70 -19.84 -10.43 10.49
N GLY A 71 -19.70 -9.74 9.37
CA GLY A 71 -20.63 -8.71 8.92
C GLY A 71 -20.49 -7.37 9.64
N GLN A 72 -19.37 -7.12 10.33
CA GLN A 72 -19.11 -5.85 10.98
C GLN A 72 -18.30 -4.91 10.06
N PRO A 73 -18.54 -3.60 10.09
CA PRO A 73 -17.75 -2.65 9.32
C PRO A 73 -16.27 -2.73 9.68
N LEU A 74 -15.41 -2.70 8.67
CA LEU A 74 -13.97 -2.59 8.85
C LEU A 74 -13.64 -1.21 9.46
N ALA A 75 -12.82 -1.21 10.50
CA ALA A 75 -12.43 -0.01 11.23
C ALA A 75 -10.91 0.22 11.22
N GLY A 76 -10.51 1.49 11.22
CA GLY A 76 -9.10 1.88 11.37
C GLY A 76 -8.28 1.90 10.08
N PHE A 77 -8.94 1.85 8.92
CA PHE A 77 -8.31 1.91 7.60
C PHE A 77 -8.85 3.08 6.77
N SER A 78 -9.46 2.81 5.60
CA SER A 78 -10.05 3.89 4.79
C SER A 78 -11.21 4.58 5.51
N HIS A 79 -11.25 5.89 5.45
CA HIS A 79 -12.36 6.69 5.97
C HIS A 79 -13.55 6.68 5.01
N GLU A 80 -13.27 6.58 3.71
CA GLU A 80 -14.27 6.46 2.66
C GLU A 80 -14.72 5.01 2.43
N THR A 81 -15.94 4.86 1.97
CA THR A 81 -16.49 3.57 1.55
C THR A 81 -16.34 3.38 0.03
N LEU A 82 -16.36 2.12 -0.42
CA LEU A 82 -16.33 1.80 -1.85
C LEU A 82 -17.56 2.39 -2.58
N VAL A 83 -18.72 2.45 -1.90
CA VAL A 83 -19.95 3.00 -2.46
C VAL A 83 -19.79 4.50 -2.71
N GLU A 84 -19.33 5.28 -1.72
CA GLU A 84 -19.09 6.72 -1.87
C GLU A 84 -18.10 7.02 -3.00
N VAL A 85 -17.01 6.25 -3.10
CA VAL A 85 -16.01 6.40 -4.16
C VAL A 85 -16.61 6.08 -5.54
N SER A 86 -17.42 5.00 -5.64
CA SER A 86 -18.05 4.62 -6.91
C SER A 86 -19.08 5.65 -7.38
N GLU A 87 -19.92 6.17 -6.48
CA GLU A 87 -20.91 7.21 -6.78
C GLU A 87 -20.23 8.51 -7.25
N GLN A 88 -19.16 8.92 -6.59
CA GLN A 88 -18.41 10.10 -6.99
C GLN A 88 -17.76 9.92 -8.37
N LEU A 89 -17.15 8.75 -8.64
CA LEU A 89 -16.59 8.43 -9.95
C LEU A 89 -17.66 8.44 -11.05
N ILE A 90 -18.80 7.79 -10.83
CA ILE A 90 -19.91 7.78 -11.80
C ILE A 90 -20.36 9.20 -12.14
N ALA A 91 -20.50 10.06 -11.14
CA ALA A 91 -20.87 11.47 -11.33
C ALA A 91 -19.78 12.29 -12.06
N MET A 92 -18.52 11.89 -11.93
CA MET A 92 -17.37 12.57 -12.53
C MET A 92 -17.13 12.17 -14.01
N LEU A 93 -17.43 10.94 -14.40
CA LEU A 93 -17.13 10.42 -15.75
C LEU A 93 -17.62 11.33 -16.89
N PRO A 94 -18.88 11.86 -16.88
CA PRO A 94 -19.33 12.77 -17.92
C PRO A 94 -18.55 14.09 -17.99
N GLN A 95 -18.00 14.53 -16.86
CA GLN A 95 -17.22 15.78 -16.79
C GLN A 95 -15.79 15.59 -17.32
N LEU A 96 -15.27 14.37 -17.28
CA LEU A 96 -13.94 14.00 -17.80
C LEU A 96 -13.95 13.71 -19.30
N GLN A 97 -15.11 13.36 -19.85
CA GLN A 97 -15.22 13.01 -21.26
C GLN A 97 -14.82 14.18 -22.18
N GLN A 98 -13.94 13.91 -23.14
CA GLN A 98 -13.40 14.91 -24.09
C GLN A 98 -12.58 16.05 -23.43
N GLN A 99 -12.17 15.88 -22.18
CA GLN A 99 -11.29 16.81 -21.49
C GLN A 99 -9.83 16.39 -21.61
N SER A 100 -8.90 17.35 -21.36
CA SER A 100 -7.50 17.05 -21.18
C SER A 100 -7.30 16.04 -20.04
N ILE A 101 -6.32 15.15 -20.18
CA ILE A 101 -5.93 14.24 -19.09
C ILE A 101 -5.53 14.98 -17.81
N ASP A 102 -5.12 16.25 -17.88
CA ASP A 102 -4.75 17.08 -16.73
C ASP A 102 -5.93 17.31 -15.78
N GLN A 103 -7.17 17.25 -16.28
CA GLN A 103 -8.36 17.30 -15.43
C GLN A 103 -8.41 16.16 -14.39
N LEU A 104 -7.73 15.03 -14.64
CA LEU A 104 -7.59 13.98 -13.64
C LEU A 104 -6.83 14.48 -12.39
N LEU A 105 -5.83 15.35 -12.57
CA LEU A 105 -5.08 15.94 -11.46
C LEU A 105 -5.91 16.95 -10.69
N ASP A 106 -6.69 17.81 -11.39
CA ASP A 106 -7.59 18.79 -10.74
C ASP A 106 -8.62 18.07 -9.86
N PHE A 107 -9.20 16.97 -10.36
CA PHE A 107 -10.12 16.15 -9.57
C PHE A 107 -9.41 15.40 -8.43
N ALA A 108 -8.19 14.90 -8.66
CA ALA A 108 -7.40 14.26 -7.62
C ALA A 108 -7.10 15.21 -6.46
N GLU A 109 -6.72 16.45 -6.74
CA GLU A 109 -6.41 17.48 -5.75
C GLU A 109 -7.66 17.91 -4.96
N SER A 110 -8.80 18.08 -5.66
CA SER A 110 -10.06 18.49 -5.03
C SER A 110 -10.76 17.38 -4.26
N SER A 111 -10.40 16.12 -4.46
CA SER A 111 -11.02 14.96 -3.80
C SER A 111 -10.63 14.91 -2.32
N LYS A 112 -11.65 14.67 -1.47
CA LYS A 112 -11.46 14.39 -0.05
C LYS A 112 -11.29 12.90 0.25
N GLN A 113 -11.42 12.05 -0.77
CA GLN A 113 -11.30 10.59 -0.67
C GLN A 113 -9.88 10.19 -1.12
N PRO A 114 -9.02 9.73 -0.21
CA PRO A 114 -7.64 9.38 -0.54
C PRO A 114 -7.50 8.36 -1.66
N SER A 115 -8.29 7.29 -1.63
CA SER A 115 -8.22 6.23 -2.66
C SER A 115 -8.59 6.75 -4.06
N LEU A 116 -9.60 7.62 -4.15
CA LEU A 116 -10.00 8.27 -5.39
C LEU A 116 -8.90 9.23 -5.89
N SER A 117 -8.39 10.07 -5.00
CA SER A 117 -7.30 11.01 -5.28
C SER A 117 -6.06 10.29 -5.80
N PHE A 118 -5.67 9.20 -5.15
CA PHE A 118 -4.55 8.36 -5.59
C PHE A 118 -4.82 7.74 -6.96
N GLY A 119 -5.98 7.11 -7.16
CA GLY A 119 -6.33 6.46 -8.43
C GLY A 119 -6.33 7.42 -9.62
N LEU A 120 -6.90 8.62 -9.47
CA LEU A 120 -6.92 9.64 -10.53
C LEU A 120 -5.51 10.14 -10.89
N SER A 121 -4.70 10.46 -9.88
CA SER A 121 -3.31 10.87 -10.12
C SER A 121 -2.46 9.76 -10.72
N GLN A 122 -2.71 8.50 -10.33
CA GLN A 122 -2.05 7.33 -10.90
C GLN A 122 -2.46 7.09 -12.36
N LEU A 123 -3.76 7.25 -12.68
CA LEU A 123 -4.26 7.14 -14.06
C LEU A 123 -3.60 8.16 -14.96
N HIS A 124 -3.52 9.43 -14.52
CA HIS A 124 -2.77 10.47 -15.23
C HIS A 124 -1.30 10.07 -15.44
N ALA A 125 -0.63 9.64 -14.37
CA ALA A 125 0.78 9.25 -14.44
C ALA A 125 1.04 8.10 -15.44
N LYS A 126 0.14 7.11 -15.51
CA LYS A 126 0.20 6.02 -16.51
C LYS A 126 -0.04 6.55 -17.93
N LEU A 127 -1.03 7.42 -18.15
CA LEU A 127 -1.34 7.96 -19.48
C LEU A 127 -0.23 8.84 -20.05
N VAL A 128 0.53 9.53 -19.20
CA VAL A 128 1.72 10.29 -19.64
C VAL A 128 3.00 9.45 -19.69
N GLY A 129 2.93 8.14 -19.44
CA GLY A 129 4.06 7.24 -19.52
C GLY A 129 5.08 7.36 -18.38
N LYS A 130 4.72 7.94 -17.24
CA LYS A 130 5.65 8.07 -16.08
C LYS A 130 6.13 6.73 -15.53
N PHE A 131 5.40 5.63 -15.78
CA PHE A 131 5.76 4.29 -15.33
C PHE A 131 6.48 3.47 -16.39
N ASP A 132 6.67 4.02 -17.61
CA ASP A 132 7.30 3.32 -18.72
C ASP A 132 8.79 3.12 -18.45
N GLY A 133 9.31 1.94 -18.83
CA GLY A 133 10.72 1.61 -18.65
C GLY A 133 11.15 1.26 -17.22
N HIS A 134 10.28 1.44 -16.22
CA HIS A 134 10.55 1.00 -14.85
C HIS A 134 10.22 -0.49 -14.72
N ALA A 135 11.25 -1.32 -14.87
CA ALA A 135 11.12 -2.77 -14.70
C ALA A 135 10.76 -3.09 -13.24
N ILE A 136 9.79 -3.99 -13.07
CA ILE A 136 9.50 -4.54 -11.75
C ILE A 136 10.67 -5.45 -11.38
N THR A 137 11.53 -5.00 -10.49
CA THR A 137 12.39 -5.93 -9.76
C THR A 137 11.61 -6.35 -8.53
N PRO A 138 11.15 -7.59 -8.43
CA PRO A 138 10.36 -8.04 -7.28
C PRO A 138 11.27 -8.18 -6.06
N ARG A 139 11.66 -7.05 -5.47
CA ARG A 139 12.24 -7.02 -4.15
C ARG A 139 11.09 -6.81 -3.17
N THR A 140 10.86 -7.79 -2.33
CA THR A 140 9.89 -7.69 -1.24
C THR A 140 10.59 -7.99 0.08
N ILE A 141 10.11 -7.38 1.16
CA ILE A 141 10.47 -7.78 2.51
C ILE A 141 9.48 -8.87 2.92
N PRO A 142 9.93 -10.13 3.05
CA PRO A 142 9.03 -11.24 3.37
C PRO A 142 8.32 -11.02 4.69
N LEU A 143 7.00 -11.26 4.70
CA LEU A 143 6.20 -11.21 5.90
C LEU A 143 6.27 -12.53 6.66
N ILE A 144 6.69 -12.48 7.91
CA ILE A 144 6.71 -13.60 8.85
C ILE A 144 5.64 -13.34 9.92
N TYR A 145 4.77 -14.32 10.13
CA TYR A 145 3.81 -14.30 11.21
C TYR A 145 3.56 -15.72 11.72
N ARG A 146 3.22 -15.83 12.99
CA ARG A 146 2.84 -17.11 13.58
C ARG A 146 1.36 -17.38 13.27
N HIS A 147 1.10 -18.57 12.78
CA HIS A 147 -0.27 -19.09 12.73
C HIS A 147 -0.54 -19.87 14.00
N ASN A 148 -1.62 -19.55 14.72
CA ASN A 148 -1.97 -20.21 15.98
C ASN A 148 -2.25 -21.72 15.81
N ASP A 149 -2.59 -22.14 14.60
CA ASP A 149 -2.84 -23.54 14.21
C ASP A 149 -1.59 -24.29 13.76
N LYS A 150 -0.42 -23.62 13.67
CA LYS A 150 0.84 -24.22 13.21
C LYS A 150 1.92 -24.19 14.29
N PRO A 151 2.75 -25.22 14.36
CA PRO A 151 3.86 -25.25 15.30
C PRO A 151 4.91 -24.19 14.91
N LEU A 152 5.69 -23.75 15.88
CA LEU A 152 6.77 -22.78 15.70
C LEU A 152 7.83 -23.26 14.67
N SER A 153 7.96 -24.58 14.47
CA SER A 153 8.82 -25.19 13.43
C SER A 153 8.46 -24.71 12.00
N ALA A 154 7.19 -24.41 11.73
CA ALA A 154 6.78 -23.91 10.41
C ALA A 154 7.37 -22.52 10.11
N VAL A 155 7.52 -21.68 11.13
CA VAL A 155 8.24 -20.41 10.99
C VAL A 155 9.71 -20.65 10.74
N SER A 156 10.32 -21.60 11.45
CA SER A 156 11.72 -21.97 11.27
C SER A 156 12.02 -22.43 9.84
N GLU A 157 11.19 -23.31 9.29
CA GLU A 157 11.31 -23.80 7.92
C GLU A 157 11.19 -22.64 6.91
N ARG A 158 10.23 -21.74 7.12
CA ARG A 158 10.07 -20.57 6.25
C ARG A 158 11.29 -19.64 6.30
N VAL A 159 11.81 -19.34 7.49
CA VAL A 159 13.01 -18.50 7.66
C VAL A 159 14.24 -19.16 7.04
N ALA A 160 14.43 -20.45 7.24
CA ALA A 160 15.54 -21.23 6.66
C ALA A 160 15.45 -21.30 5.11
N SER A 161 14.25 -21.26 4.55
CA SER A 161 14.03 -21.29 3.09
C SER A 161 14.20 -19.93 2.40
N LEU A 162 14.37 -18.82 3.15
CA LEU A 162 14.58 -17.50 2.57
C LEU A 162 15.88 -17.48 1.75
N ALA A 163 15.80 -16.86 0.58
CA ALA A 163 16.98 -16.70 -0.28
C ALA A 163 18.07 -15.88 0.43
N SER A 164 19.32 -16.18 0.12
CA SER A 164 20.49 -15.55 0.80
C SER A 164 20.58 -14.03 0.60
N HIS A 165 19.99 -13.50 -0.46
CA HIS A 165 19.96 -12.06 -0.71
C HIS A 165 18.90 -11.30 0.11
N VAL A 166 17.99 -12.01 0.80
CA VAL A 166 17.01 -11.40 1.71
C VAL A 166 17.75 -10.94 2.95
N TYR A 167 17.82 -9.63 3.15
CA TYR A 167 18.54 -9.02 4.27
C TYR A 167 17.63 -8.64 5.43
N ALA A 168 16.32 -8.51 5.18
CA ALA A 168 15.35 -8.13 6.21
C ALA A 168 14.04 -8.89 6.04
N VAL A 169 13.31 -9.04 7.14
CA VAL A 169 11.94 -9.58 7.16
C VAL A 169 11.02 -8.71 8.02
N LYS A 170 9.76 -8.64 7.65
CA LYS A 170 8.72 -8.03 8.48
C LYS A 170 8.12 -9.11 9.40
N VAL A 171 7.97 -8.82 10.68
CA VAL A 171 7.42 -9.77 11.67
C VAL A 171 6.25 -9.12 12.37
N LYS A 172 5.07 -9.75 12.29
CA LYS A 172 3.89 -9.36 13.07
C LYS A 172 4.10 -9.75 14.53
N VAL A 173 3.87 -8.79 15.43
CA VAL A 173 3.97 -8.93 16.88
C VAL A 173 2.72 -8.36 17.57
N ALA A 174 2.62 -8.42 18.87
CA ALA A 174 1.45 -8.04 19.66
C ALA A 174 0.18 -8.87 19.32
N GLN A 175 0.38 -10.13 18.91
CA GLN A 175 -0.69 -11.06 18.54
C GLN A 175 -0.85 -12.19 19.57
N ASP A 176 0.22 -12.52 20.29
CA ASP A 176 0.32 -13.64 21.25
C ASP A 176 0.81 -13.14 22.62
N SER A 177 1.24 -14.06 23.49
CA SER A 177 1.90 -13.68 24.74
C SER A 177 3.26 -13.06 24.47
N LEU A 178 3.69 -12.09 25.30
CA LEU A 178 5.03 -11.46 25.16
C LEU A 178 6.15 -12.51 25.14
N GLU A 179 6.05 -13.54 25.98
CA GLU A 179 7.06 -14.62 26.06
C GLU A 179 7.17 -15.39 24.73
N ASP A 180 6.04 -15.71 24.09
CA ASP A 180 6.03 -16.46 22.81
C ASP A 180 6.55 -15.60 21.66
N GLU A 181 6.26 -14.30 21.66
CA GLU A 181 6.75 -13.38 20.64
C GLU A 181 8.24 -13.11 20.79
N ILE A 182 8.73 -12.95 22.01
CA ILE A 182 10.17 -12.85 22.28
C ILE A 182 10.90 -14.12 21.79
N LYS A 183 10.36 -15.31 22.10
CA LYS A 183 10.90 -16.58 21.61
C LYS A 183 10.92 -16.65 20.07
N LEU A 184 9.85 -16.18 19.42
CA LEU A 184 9.76 -16.12 17.96
C LEU A 184 10.90 -15.29 17.36
N ILE A 185 11.12 -14.08 17.89
CA ILE A 185 12.19 -13.19 17.42
C ILE A 185 13.58 -13.83 17.59
N HIS A 186 13.86 -14.38 18.77
CA HIS A 186 15.12 -15.06 19.02
C HIS A 186 15.31 -16.31 18.12
N GLN A 187 14.24 -17.03 17.83
CA GLN A 187 14.30 -18.20 16.94
C GLN A 187 14.59 -17.80 15.49
N ILE A 188 13.98 -16.73 14.99
CA ILE A 188 14.27 -16.19 13.66
C ILE A 188 15.76 -15.85 13.56
N LEU A 189 16.27 -15.12 14.52
CA LEU A 189 17.67 -14.69 14.54
C LEU A 189 18.67 -15.82 14.82
N ALA A 190 18.26 -16.89 15.51
CA ALA A 190 19.10 -18.08 15.68
C ALA A 190 19.29 -18.83 14.34
N ILE A 191 18.31 -18.80 13.44
CA ILE A 191 18.36 -19.42 12.11
C ILE A 191 19.11 -18.53 11.12
N ARG A 192 18.81 -17.23 11.12
CA ARG A 192 19.36 -16.24 10.21
C ARG A 192 19.83 -15.00 11.00
N PRO A 193 21.01 -15.05 11.61
CA PRO A 193 21.54 -13.97 12.44
C PRO A 193 21.92 -12.70 11.63
N ASP A 194 21.99 -12.85 10.32
CA ASP A 194 22.26 -11.76 9.37
C ASP A 194 21.01 -10.90 9.06
N LEU A 195 19.80 -11.36 9.41
CA LEU A 195 18.58 -10.64 9.11
C LEU A 195 18.42 -9.38 9.98
N LYS A 196 17.89 -8.35 9.35
CA LYS A 196 17.27 -7.22 10.03
C LYS A 196 15.77 -7.46 10.17
N LEU A 197 15.19 -7.04 11.28
CA LEU A 197 13.77 -7.22 11.56
C LEU A 197 13.05 -5.88 11.54
N ARG A 198 11.95 -5.82 10.79
CA ARG A 198 10.93 -4.77 10.82
C ARG A 198 9.76 -5.34 11.58
N LEU A 199 9.57 -4.91 12.82
CA LEU A 199 8.50 -5.41 13.66
C LEU A 199 7.23 -4.61 13.40
N ASP A 200 6.06 -5.26 13.42
CA ASP A 200 4.77 -4.59 13.20
C ASP A 200 3.81 -4.98 14.33
N ALA A 201 3.60 -4.06 15.24
CA ALA A 201 2.77 -4.25 16.42
C ALA A 201 1.31 -3.81 16.23
N ASN A 202 0.98 -3.07 15.16
CA ASN A 202 -0.36 -2.56 14.87
C ASN A 202 -1.05 -1.97 16.12
N ARG A 203 -0.33 -1.17 16.90
CA ARG A 203 -0.81 -0.57 18.16
C ARG A 203 -1.30 -1.61 19.19
N GLY A 204 -0.66 -2.77 19.25
CA GLY A 204 -1.14 -3.87 20.10
C GLY A 204 -0.66 -3.81 21.54
N PHE A 205 0.46 -3.13 21.85
CA PHE A 205 1.03 -3.09 23.20
C PHE A 205 0.59 -1.87 24.01
N SER A 206 0.44 -2.03 25.33
CA SER A 206 0.54 -0.87 26.23
C SER A 206 1.99 -0.35 26.23
N LEU A 207 2.22 0.85 26.75
CA LEU A 207 3.59 1.39 26.87
C LEU A 207 4.50 0.43 27.67
N GLU A 208 4.02 -0.10 28.81
CA GLU A 208 4.77 -1.03 29.65
C GLU A 208 5.09 -2.33 28.90
N GLN A 209 4.11 -2.88 28.18
CA GLN A 209 4.30 -4.10 27.37
C GLN A 209 5.31 -3.88 26.25
N ALA A 210 5.25 -2.73 25.55
CA ALA A 210 6.18 -2.38 24.49
C ALA A 210 7.62 -2.29 25.02
N ILE A 211 7.82 -1.65 26.18
CA ILE A 211 9.10 -1.54 26.87
C ILE A 211 9.63 -2.92 27.29
N GLU A 212 8.79 -3.74 27.94
CA GLU A 212 9.14 -5.09 28.37
C GLU A 212 9.54 -5.98 27.19
N PHE A 213 8.74 -5.96 26.10
CA PHE A 213 9.03 -6.69 24.88
C PHE A 213 10.36 -6.28 24.28
N ALA A 214 10.56 -4.96 24.07
CA ALA A 214 11.76 -4.43 23.42
C ALA A 214 13.03 -4.65 24.24
N ALA A 215 12.95 -4.60 25.59
CA ALA A 215 14.07 -4.85 26.47
C ALA A 215 14.65 -6.27 26.35
N CYS A 216 13.86 -7.23 25.87
CA CYS A 216 14.29 -8.62 25.67
C CYS A 216 14.86 -8.89 24.27
N LEU A 217 14.91 -7.89 23.39
CA LEU A 217 15.32 -8.08 22.00
C LEU A 217 16.74 -7.57 21.71
N PRO A 218 17.45 -8.19 20.73
CA PRO A 218 18.75 -7.70 20.27
C PRO A 218 18.56 -6.47 19.38
N LEU A 219 18.56 -5.26 19.95
CA LEU A 219 18.28 -3.99 19.25
C LEU A 219 19.10 -3.82 17.96
N ALA A 220 20.33 -4.30 17.93
CA ALA A 220 21.18 -4.22 16.75
C ALA A 220 20.61 -4.96 15.51
N SER A 221 19.70 -5.92 15.72
CA SER A 221 19.01 -6.65 14.64
C SER A 221 17.68 -6.04 14.26
N ILE A 222 17.17 -5.04 15.00
CA ILE A 222 15.88 -4.40 14.73
C ILE A 222 16.11 -3.13 13.90
N GLU A 223 15.46 -3.00 12.74
CA GLU A 223 15.47 -1.73 11.98
C GLU A 223 14.52 -0.71 12.62
N TYR A 224 13.32 -1.15 12.97
CA TYR A 224 12.31 -0.37 13.68
C TYR A 224 11.14 -1.27 14.13
N ILE A 225 10.29 -0.73 14.98
CA ILE A 225 8.97 -1.27 15.28
C ILE A 225 7.88 -0.30 14.81
N GLU A 226 6.92 -0.80 14.01
CA GLU A 226 5.79 -0.02 13.50
C GLU A 226 4.72 0.08 14.59
N GLU A 227 4.27 1.30 14.89
CA GLU A 227 3.17 1.61 15.82
C GLU A 227 3.20 0.72 17.06
N PRO A 228 4.23 0.80 17.93
CA PRO A 228 4.37 -0.09 19.07
C PRO A 228 3.24 0.05 20.08
N CYS A 229 2.82 1.29 20.38
CA CYS A 229 1.92 1.57 21.49
C CYS A 229 0.44 1.72 21.06
N GLN A 230 -0.48 1.26 21.87
CA GLN A 230 -1.93 1.44 21.70
C GLN A 230 -2.31 2.92 21.56
N ASN A 231 -1.68 3.76 22.38
CA ASN A 231 -1.76 5.20 22.22
C ASN A 231 -0.52 5.69 21.48
N PRO A 232 -0.63 6.24 20.25
CA PRO A 232 0.50 6.74 19.48
C PRO A 232 1.34 7.80 20.20
N ASP A 233 0.74 8.58 21.10
CA ASP A 233 1.44 9.60 21.88
C ASP A 233 2.50 8.98 22.83
N ASP A 234 2.39 7.69 23.14
CA ASP A 234 3.33 6.97 23.98
C ASP A 234 4.56 6.48 23.22
N ASN A 235 4.60 6.54 21.88
CA ASN A 235 5.72 6.06 21.07
C ASN A 235 7.02 6.82 21.40
N GLN A 236 6.93 8.10 21.70
CA GLN A 236 8.09 8.89 22.12
C GLN A 236 8.62 8.47 23.52
N ALA A 237 7.71 8.19 24.46
CA ALA A 237 8.07 7.69 25.78
C ALA A 237 8.70 6.28 25.71
N PHE A 238 8.17 5.43 24.84
CA PHE A 238 8.77 4.14 24.50
C PHE A 238 10.22 4.29 24.05
N TYR A 239 10.48 5.17 23.06
CA TYR A 239 11.84 5.40 22.59
C TYR A 239 12.76 5.95 23.68
N GLN A 240 12.27 6.86 24.51
CA GLN A 240 13.07 7.40 25.64
C GLN A 240 13.49 6.32 26.65
N ALA A 241 12.68 5.26 26.80
CA ALA A 241 12.95 4.17 27.73
C ALA A 241 13.94 3.13 27.18
N ILE A 242 13.88 2.82 25.87
CA ILE A 242 14.55 1.64 25.27
C ILE A 242 15.49 2.02 24.12
N GLU A 243 15.39 3.21 23.56
CA GLU A 243 16.13 3.64 22.35
C GLU A 243 15.92 2.74 21.12
N MET A 244 14.82 1.96 21.08
CA MET A 244 14.46 1.18 19.89
C MET A 244 13.81 2.11 18.85
N PRO A 245 14.36 2.18 17.60
CA PRO A 245 13.75 2.95 16.52
C PRO A 245 12.33 2.51 16.23
N TRP A 246 11.46 3.44 15.86
CA TRP A 246 10.07 3.15 15.55
C TRP A 246 9.60 3.82 14.26
N ALA A 247 8.47 3.37 13.73
CA ALA A 247 7.88 3.85 12.50
C ALA A 247 6.40 4.15 12.66
N LEU A 248 5.87 5.08 11.83
CA LEU A 248 4.45 5.35 11.68
C LEU A 248 3.86 4.52 10.55
N ASP A 249 2.68 3.97 10.76
CA ASP A 249 1.81 3.30 9.77
C ASP A 249 0.38 3.84 9.89
N GLU A 250 -0.40 3.38 10.85
CA GLU A 250 -1.81 3.76 11.02
C GLU A 250 -2.01 5.25 11.29
N SER A 251 -1.05 5.89 11.95
CA SER A 251 -1.11 7.34 12.23
C SER A 251 -1.11 8.19 10.96
N LEU A 252 -0.54 7.68 9.86
CA LEU A 252 -0.51 8.37 8.57
C LEU A 252 -1.89 8.45 7.90
N ASN A 253 -2.85 7.63 8.34
CA ASN A 253 -4.18 7.53 7.74
C ASN A 253 -5.13 8.65 8.22
N SER A 254 -4.72 9.48 9.20
CA SER A 254 -5.52 10.61 9.63
C SER A 254 -5.63 11.64 8.50
N SER A 255 -6.85 12.13 8.24
CA SER A 255 -7.11 13.10 7.17
C SER A 255 -6.40 14.44 7.36
N ASP A 256 -6.05 14.76 8.60
CA ASP A 256 -5.35 15.97 9.04
C ASP A 256 -3.88 15.71 9.43
N TYR A 257 -3.36 14.51 9.12
CA TYR A 257 -1.96 14.19 9.41
C TYR A 257 -1.01 15.21 8.77
N GLN A 258 -0.14 15.75 9.58
CA GLN A 258 1.01 16.56 9.16
C GLN A 258 2.27 15.95 9.76
N PHE A 259 3.31 15.88 8.95
CA PHE A 259 4.58 15.34 9.41
C PHE A 259 5.16 16.21 10.52
N GLU A 260 5.49 15.58 11.63
CA GLU A 260 6.22 16.16 12.75
C GLU A 260 7.34 15.20 13.15
N MET A 261 8.59 15.72 13.19
CA MET A 261 9.73 14.92 13.59
C MET A 261 9.68 14.63 15.09
N GLN A 262 9.77 13.36 15.45
CA GLN A 262 9.78 12.88 16.83
C GLN A 262 11.04 12.07 17.12
N ALA A 263 11.48 12.06 18.40
CA ALA A 263 12.64 11.30 18.80
C ALA A 263 12.44 9.79 18.54
N GLY A 264 13.37 9.16 17.82
CA GLY A 264 13.32 7.75 17.47
C GLY A 264 12.47 7.40 16.27
N LEU A 265 11.72 8.33 15.70
CA LEU A 265 11.00 8.12 14.44
C LEU A 265 12.01 7.98 13.29
N THR A 266 12.05 6.81 12.65
CA THR A 266 13.03 6.50 11.60
C THR A 266 12.41 6.13 10.28
N ALA A 267 11.11 5.79 10.24
CA ALA A 267 10.43 5.43 9.02
C ALA A 267 8.95 5.81 9.01
N LEU A 268 8.41 6.08 7.82
CA LEU A 268 6.98 6.18 7.51
C LEU A 268 6.60 5.03 6.59
N ILE A 269 5.57 4.26 6.97
CA ILE A 269 5.00 3.17 6.16
C ILE A 269 3.81 3.74 5.41
N ILE A 270 4.06 4.21 4.21
CA ILE A 270 3.10 4.99 3.44
C ILE A 270 2.25 4.07 2.57
N LYS A 271 0.94 4.06 2.80
CA LYS A 271 -0.05 3.37 1.97
C LYS A 271 -0.75 4.39 1.05
N PRO A 272 -0.37 4.48 -0.23
CA PRO A 272 -0.89 5.51 -1.14
C PRO A 272 -2.40 5.57 -1.22
N MET A 273 -3.06 4.40 -1.21
CA MET A 273 -4.52 4.29 -1.22
C MET A 273 -5.20 4.97 -0.02
N LEU A 274 -4.48 5.15 1.10
CA LEU A 274 -4.98 5.78 2.31
C LEU A 274 -4.50 7.22 2.49
N VAL A 275 -3.43 7.62 1.80
CA VAL A 275 -2.82 8.96 1.92
C VAL A 275 -3.34 9.92 0.85
N GLY A 276 -3.46 9.46 -0.41
CA GLY A 276 -4.00 10.28 -1.50
C GLY A 276 -3.08 10.41 -2.71
N SER A 277 -3.16 11.54 -3.43
CA SER A 277 -2.50 11.73 -4.72
C SER A 277 -0.97 11.52 -4.68
N ILE A 278 -0.40 11.19 -5.83
CA ILE A 278 1.06 11.06 -5.99
C ILE A 278 1.77 12.35 -5.57
N GLU A 279 1.17 13.50 -5.81
CA GLU A 279 1.69 14.81 -5.43
C GLU A 279 1.78 14.97 -3.91
N LYS A 280 0.70 14.60 -3.21
CA LYS A 280 0.66 14.59 -1.74
C LYS A 280 1.70 13.60 -1.16
N LEU A 281 1.86 12.43 -1.79
CA LEU A 281 2.90 11.48 -1.40
C LEU A 281 4.30 12.07 -1.55
N GLN A 282 4.59 12.72 -2.67
CA GLN A 282 5.90 13.34 -2.93
C GLN A 282 6.20 14.47 -1.94
N GLN A 283 5.20 15.26 -1.56
CA GLN A 283 5.35 16.32 -0.54
C GLN A 283 5.69 15.70 0.82
N LEU A 284 4.95 14.67 1.25
CA LEU A 284 5.19 13.97 2.51
C LEU A 284 6.60 13.35 2.54
N ILE A 285 6.97 12.65 1.45
CA ILE A 285 8.29 12.01 1.32
C ILE A 285 9.40 13.05 1.35
N GLY A 286 9.23 14.17 0.63
CA GLY A 286 10.20 15.27 0.64
C GLY A 286 10.44 15.81 2.04
N THR A 287 9.37 16.15 2.75
CA THR A 287 9.45 16.68 4.12
C THR A 287 10.09 15.67 5.08
N ALA A 288 9.68 14.41 5.05
CA ALA A 288 10.24 13.38 5.93
C ALA A 288 11.73 13.13 5.64
N SER A 289 12.13 13.10 4.36
CA SER A 289 13.52 12.89 3.93
C SER A 289 14.45 14.03 4.38
N GLU A 290 13.98 15.27 4.44
CA GLU A 290 14.75 16.41 4.97
C GLU A 290 15.14 16.20 6.44
N HIS A 291 14.39 15.36 7.17
CA HIS A 291 14.67 14.98 8.55
C HIS A 291 15.38 13.62 8.69
N GLY A 292 15.77 13.01 7.57
CA GLY A 292 16.44 11.70 7.57
C GLY A 292 15.49 10.52 7.86
N VAL A 293 14.18 10.73 7.78
CA VAL A 293 13.17 9.68 7.98
C VAL A 293 12.94 8.94 6.67
N ARG A 294 13.05 7.61 6.71
CA ARG A 294 12.86 6.72 5.58
C ARG A 294 11.37 6.66 5.20
N CYS A 295 11.07 6.59 3.92
CA CYS A 295 9.70 6.50 3.43
C CYS A 295 9.53 5.22 2.62
N ILE A 296 8.76 4.27 3.16
CA ILE A 296 8.54 2.96 2.56
C ILE A 296 7.11 2.89 2.03
N LEU A 297 6.94 2.78 0.71
CA LEU A 297 5.62 2.52 0.15
C LEU A 297 5.16 1.11 0.51
N SER A 298 3.92 0.99 0.95
CA SER A 298 3.33 -0.28 1.36
C SER A 298 1.93 -0.45 0.79
N SER A 299 1.52 -1.69 0.65
CA SER A 299 0.19 -2.05 0.16
C SER A 299 -0.86 -1.95 1.27
N SER A 300 -2.08 -1.57 0.88
CA SER A 300 -3.31 -1.72 1.66
C SER A 300 -4.18 -2.86 1.13
N LEU A 301 -3.55 -3.97 0.76
CA LEU A 301 -4.17 -5.16 0.14
C LEU A 301 -4.73 -4.88 -1.26
N GLU A 302 -3.98 -4.16 -2.08
CA GLU A 302 -4.25 -4.05 -3.51
C GLU A 302 -4.02 -5.40 -4.21
N THR A 303 -4.76 -5.59 -5.30
CA THR A 303 -4.61 -6.74 -6.21
C THR A 303 -3.34 -6.62 -7.06
N SER A 304 -3.13 -7.55 -7.98
CA SER A 304 -1.98 -7.52 -8.89
C SER A 304 -1.90 -6.23 -9.73
N LEU A 305 -3.02 -5.62 -10.10
CA LEU A 305 -3.06 -4.33 -10.82
C LEU A 305 -2.49 -3.19 -9.97
N GLY A 306 -2.90 -3.13 -8.70
CA GLY A 306 -2.41 -2.11 -7.76
C GLY A 306 -0.96 -2.36 -7.35
N ILE A 307 -0.59 -3.61 -7.08
CA ILE A 307 0.78 -3.99 -6.71
C ILE A 307 1.78 -3.69 -7.84
N ASP A 308 1.43 -3.97 -9.11
CA ASP A 308 2.27 -3.57 -10.25
C ASP A 308 2.55 -2.07 -10.23
N ALA A 309 1.50 -1.27 -10.11
CA ALA A 309 1.62 0.17 -10.11
C ALA A 309 2.39 0.70 -8.89
N LEU A 310 2.12 0.13 -7.71
CA LEU A 310 2.79 0.51 -6.47
C LEU A 310 4.29 0.21 -6.52
N THR A 311 4.65 -0.95 -7.06
CA THR A 311 6.06 -1.35 -7.22
C THR A 311 6.79 -0.39 -8.17
N ARG A 312 6.18 -0.03 -9.31
CA ARG A 312 6.76 0.97 -10.24
C ARG A 312 6.88 2.34 -9.58
N LEU A 313 5.83 2.79 -8.89
CA LEU A 313 5.84 4.06 -8.19
C LEU A 313 6.97 4.11 -7.15
N ALA A 314 7.17 3.03 -6.39
CA ALA A 314 8.26 2.94 -5.41
C ALA A 314 9.64 3.13 -6.06
N THR A 315 9.88 2.57 -7.25
CA THR A 315 11.16 2.77 -7.95
C THR A 315 11.40 4.22 -8.38
N ILE A 316 10.34 5.03 -8.45
CA ILE A 316 10.40 6.44 -8.89
C ILE A 316 10.55 7.37 -7.69
N ILE A 317 9.76 7.18 -6.63
CA ILE A 317 9.67 8.15 -5.54
C ILE A 317 10.38 7.73 -4.26
N THR A 318 10.68 6.44 -4.09
CA THR A 318 11.46 5.88 -2.97
C THR A 318 12.47 4.82 -3.44
N PRO A 319 13.38 5.16 -4.39
CA PRO A 319 14.22 4.18 -5.11
C PRO A 319 15.18 3.41 -4.20
N ASP A 320 15.54 3.96 -3.06
CA ASP A 320 16.47 3.36 -2.10
C ASP A 320 15.79 2.39 -1.13
N GLU A 321 14.43 2.31 -1.17
CA GLU A 321 13.66 1.47 -0.26
C GLU A 321 13.04 0.27 -0.96
N ILE A 322 12.89 -0.82 -0.22
CA ILE A 322 12.13 -1.98 -0.68
C ILE A 322 10.68 -1.83 -0.22
N PRO A 323 9.70 -1.76 -1.14
CA PRO A 323 8.31 -1.57 -0.78
C PRO A 323 7.71 -2.77 -0.05
N GLY A 324 6.74 -2.52 0.82
CA GLY A 324 5.97 -3.51 1.55
C GLY A 324 4.79 -4.05 0.72
N VAL A 325 5.05 -4.84 -0.31
CA VAL A 325 4.04 -5.30 -1.30
C VAL A 325 3.86 -6.82 -1.33
N ASP A 326 4.31 -7.55 -0.32
CA ASP A 326 4.22 -9.02 -0.25
C ASP A 326 2.83 -9.50 0.21
N THR A 327 1.78 -9.09 -0.50
CA THR A 327 0.38 -9.39 -0.16
C THR A 327 -0.33 -10.27 -1.18
N LEU A 328 0.19 -10.42 -2.40
CA LEU A 328 -0.48 -11.13 -3.50
C LEU A 328 -0.72 -12.62 -3.22
N ALA A 329 0.07 -13.23 -2.36
CA ALA A 329 -0.13 -14.62 -1.98
C ALA A 329 -1.52 -14.89 -1.36
N ALA A 330 -2.15 -13.88 -0.77
CA ALA A 330 -3.47 -14.01 -0.15
C ALA A 330 -4.63 -14.10 -1.14
N PHE A 331 -4.48 -13.61 -2.36
CA PHE A 331 -5.54 -13.55 -3.36
C PHE A 331 -5.68 -14.88 -4.11
N SER A 332 -6.91 -15.25 -4.50
CA SER A 332 -7.18 -16.44 -5.31
C SER A 332 -6.87 -16.24 -6.80
N GLN A 333 -6.89 -15.00 -7.28
CA GLN A 333 -6.75 -14.63 -8.69
C GLN A 333 -5.96 -13.34 -8.85
N ASP A 334 -5.34 -13.15 -10.02
CA ASP A 334 -4.80 -11.87 -10.46
C ASP A 334 -5.89 -10.99 -11.09
N LEU A 335 -5.64 -9.68 -11.19
CA LEU A 335 -6.53 -8.68 -11.80
C LEU A 335 -5.77 -7.87 -12.85
N VAL A 336 -6.17 -7.94 -14.10
CA VAL A 336 -5.65 -7.21 -15.28
C VAL A 336 -4.16 -7.46 -15.55
N VAL A 337 -3.33 -7.45 -14.52
CA VAL A 337 -1.90 -7.75 -14.61
C VAL A 337 -1.64 -9.14 -14.04
N SER A 338 -1.11 -10.04 -14.86
CA SER A 338 -0.77 -11.41 -14.45
C SER A 338 0.58 -11.43 -13.74
N PHE A 339 0.60 -11.99 -12.52
CA PHE A 339 1.83 -12.25 -11.75
C PHE A 339 2.12 -13.75 -11.64
N ALA A 340 1.35 -14.45 -10.82
CA ALA A 340 1.62 -15.84 -10.53
C ALA A 340 0.37 -16.70 -10.28
N LYS A 341 -0.82 -16.11 -10.27
CA LYS A 341 -2.05 -16.86 -10.04
C LYS A 341 -2.49 -17.58 -11.32
N PRO A 342 -3.18 -18.76 -11.20
CA PRO A 342 -3.63 -19.53 -12.36
C PRO A 342 -4.63 -18.77 -13.25
N THR A 343 -5.38 -17.85 -12.66
CA THR A 343 -6.40 -17.05 -13.35
C THR A 343 -6.13 -15.57 -13.13
N CYS A 344 -6.40 -14.77 -14.18
CA CYS A 344 -6.26 -13.31 -14.15
C CYS A 344 -7.51 -12.71 -14.79
N LEU A 345 -8.33 -12.08 -13.96
CA LEU A 345 -9.54 -11.39 -14.42
C LEU A 345 -9.17 -10.22 -15.33
N GLN A 346 -9.85 -10.10 -16.46
CA GLN A 346 -9.74 -8.99 -17.39
C GLN A 346 -10.93 -8.03 -17.23
N LEU A 347 -10.88 -6.85 -17.84
CA LEU A 347 -11.97 -5.87 -17.73
C LEU A 347 -13.35 -6.44 -18.12
N ASP A 348 -13.38 -7.31 -19.13
CA ASP A 348 -14.62 -7.94 -19.59
C ASP A 348 -15.21 -8.96 -18.59
N ASP A 349 -14.41 -9.43 -17.65
CA ASP A 349 -14.87 -10.34 -16.58
C ASP A 349 -15.47 -9.57 -15.38
N LEU A 350 -15.32 -8.24 -15.35
CA LEU A 350 -15.74 -7.38 -14.25
C LEU A 350 -17.13 -6.80 -14.47
N THR A 351 -17.78 -6.37 -13.39
CA THR A 351 -19.06 -5.68 -13.47
C THR A 351 -18.87 -4.25 -13.93
N LEU A 352 -19.33 -3.91 -15.14
CA LEU A 352 -19.33 -2.54 -15.64
C LEU A 352 -20.35 -1.70 -14.85
N LEU A 353 -19.88 -0.64 -14.19
CA LEU A 353 -20.75 0.30 -13.47
C LEU A 353 -21.13 1.50 -14.32
N ALA A 354 -20.19 2.04 -15.08
CA ALA A 354 -20.41 3.20 -15.95
C ALA A 354 -19.36 3.26 -17.05
N SER A 355 -19.71 3.86 -18.19
CA SER A 355 -18.77 4.15 -19.27
C SER A 355 -19.17 5.39 -20.05
N THR A 356 -18.18 6.10 -20.60
CA THR A 356 -18.38 7.17 -21.57
C THR A 356 -17.92 6.64 -22.92
N ASN A 357 -18.86 6.24 -23.79
CA ASN A 357 -18.54 5.86 -25.17
C ASN A 357 -18.71 7.07 -26.08
N CYS A 358 -17.72 7.33 -26.93
CA CYS A 358 -17.80 8.34 -28.00
C CYS A 358 -18.65 7.92 -29.20
N ASN A 359 -19.60 6.99 -29.05
CA ASN A 359 -20.49 6.60 -30.14
C ASN A 359 -21.92 6.39 -29.63
N GLN A 360 -22.65 7.48 -29.57
CA GLN A 360 -24.07 7.54 -29.98
C GLN A 360 -24.38 8.95 -30.48
#